data_e0b0764156d86e52f6cf5584dfbd4a8f
#
_entry.id   e0b0764156d86e52f6cf5584dfbd4a8f
#
_cell.length_a   1.000
_cell.length_b   1.000
_cell.length_c   1.000
_cell.angle_alpha   90.00
_cell.angle_beta   90.00
_cell.angle_gamma   90.00
#
_symmetry.space_group_name_H-M   'P 1'
#
loop_
_entity.id
_entity.type
_entity.pdbx_description
1 polymer ?
#
loop_
_entity_poly.entity_id
_entity_poly.type
_entity_poly.pdbx_seq_one_letter_code
_entity_poly.pdbx_strand_id
1 'polypeptide(L)'
;MKIKVPLYLAAVSALSGSYAISAQAEDKPEGFIEGSSLTVLNRNFYFNRDNRDSTAPTYNSGKGNTNGYSEAWAHAIISKFNSGFTQGTVGFGVDAFAMIGLKLDTGDGRNGGRSSFDVLPVDNKGEARDEYTKVGGAAKVRLFDTIVKVGDVFPSTPVVASGDSRLLPESFRGVTVENT
;
A
#
# COMPACT_ATOMS: atom_id res chain seq x y z
N MET A 1 -9.81 42.31 -6.64
CA MET A 1 -10.80 41.45 -5.99
C MET A 1 -10.07 40.22 -5.44
N LYS A 2 -9.82 40.18 -4.12
CA LYS A 2 -9.03 39.11 -3.48
C LYS A 2 -10.04 38.08 -2.95
N ILE A 3 -10.01 36.88 -3.52
CA ILE A 3 -10.82 35.76 -3.06
C ILE A 3 -10.06 35.09 -1.90
N LYS A 4 -10.59 35.20 -0.70
CA LYS A 4 -10.13 34.46 0.48
C LYS A 4 -10.83 33.09 0.51
N VAL A 5 -10.09 32.03 0.32
CA VAL A 5 -10.57 30.67 0.53
C VAL A 5 -10.34 30.33 2.01
N PRO A 6 -11.39 30.01 2.78
CA PRO A 6 -11.21 29.57 4.16
C PRO A 6 -10.74 28.11 4.19
N LEU A 7 -9.59 27.89 4.79
CA LEU A 7 -9.05 26.58 5.09
C LEU A 7 -9.79 26.01 6.31
N TYR A 8 -10.78 25.16 6.09
CA TYR A 8 -11.39 24.40 7.19
C TYR A 8 -10.53 23.18 7.48
N LEU A 9 -9.79 23.27 8.58
CA LEU A 9 -9.09 22.13 9.19
C LEU A 9 -10.15 21.29 9.93
N ALA A 10 -10.65 20.25 9.26
CA ALA A 10 -11.51 19.28 9.91
C ALA A 10 -10.65 18.32 10.74
N ALA A 11 -10.75 18.43 12.04
CA ALA A 11 -10.21 17.46 12.98
C ALA A 11 -10.99 16.14 12.81
N VAL A 12 -10.34 15.11 12.26
CA VAL A 12 -10.90 13.75 12.18
C VAL A 12 -10.57 13.06 13.49
N SER A 13 -11.56 12.92 14.35
CA SER A 13 -11.52 12.08 15.54
C SER A 13 -11.41 10.61 15.14
N ALA A 14 -10.41 9.93 15.71
CA ALA A 14 -10.15 8.52 15.52
C ALA A 14 -11.31 7.67 16.07
N LEU A 15 -12.11 7.08 15.18
CA LEU A 15 -12.86 5.88 15.48
C LEU A 15 -12.22 4.72 14.73
N SER A 16 -11.74 3.75 15.48
CA SER A 16 -11.25 2.47 15.01
C SER A 16 -12.35 1.67 14.34
N GLY A 17 -12.43 1.80 13.03
CA GLY A 17 -13.28 0.99 12.16
C GLY A 17 -12.69 1.05 10.76
N SER A 18 -12.32 -0.10 10.22
CA SER A 18 -11.90 -0.20 8.81
C SER A 18 -13.12 0.03 7.92
N TYR A 19 -13.37 1.25 7.53
CA TYR A 19 -14.36 1.54 6.50
C TYR A 19 -13.65 1.62 5.15
N ALA A 20 -13.77 0.59 4.36
CA ALA A 20 -13.53 0.67 2.94
C ALA A 20 -14.75 1.40 2.33
N ILE A 21 -14.62 2.68 2.01
CA ILE A 21 -15.60 3.36 1.19
C ILE A 21 -15.29 2.99 -0.26
N SER A 22 -15.88 1.91 -0.71
CA SER A 22 -16.00 1.62 -2.13
C SER A 22 -17.29 2.27 -2.62
N ALA A 23 -17.18 3.45 -3.22
CA ALA A 23 -18.25 3.96 -4.05
C ALA A 23 -18.28 3.10 -5.32
N GLN A 24 -19.13 2.09 -5.35
CA GLN A 24 -19.52 1.42 -6.58
C GLN A 24 -20.52 2.32 -7.27
N ALA A 25 -20.06 3.05 -8.28
CA ALA A 25 -20.95 3.67 -9.24
C ALA A 25 -21.36 2.61 -10.26
N GLU A 26 -22.63 2.30 -10.34
CA GLU A 26 -23.25 1.72 -11.52
C GLU A 26 -22.99 2.66 -12.70
N ASP A 27 -22.57 2.10 -13.84
CA ASP A 27 -22.17 2.79 -15.08
C ASP A 27 -21.07 3.85 -14.87
N LYS A 28 -19.80 3.40 -14.92
CA LYS A 28 -18.68 4.34 -14.92
C LYS A 28 -18.80 5.26 -16.14
N PRO A 29 -18.95 6.58 -15.94
CA PRO A 29 -19.01 7.50 -17.06
C PRO A 29 -17.76 7.33 -17.93
N GLU A 30 -17.95 7.29 -19.25
CA GLU A 30 -16.85 7.29 -20.18
C GLU A 30 -16.12 8.62 -20.12
N GLY A 31 -14.84 8.61 -19.80
CA GLY A 31 -14.00 9.79 -19.69
C GLY A 31 -12.81 9.60 -18.76
N PHE A 32 -11.73 10.32 -19.03
CA PHE A 32 -10.50 10.22 -18.26
C PHE A 32 -10.71 10.62 -16.79
N ILE A 33 -11.40 11.71 -16.54
CA ILE A 33 -11.68 12.24 -15.20
C ILE A 33 -12.94 11.60 -14.62
N GLU A 34 -14.02 11.57 -15.38
CA GLU A 34 -15.33 11.06 -14.96
C GLU A 34 -15.28 9.59 -14.58
N GLY A 35 -14.47 8.80 -15.30
CA GLY A 35 -14.23 7.39 -15.01
C GLY A 35 -13.11 7.15 -13.97
N SER A 36 -12.59 8.21 -13.33
CA SER A 36 -11.52 8.04 -12.35
C SER A 36 -12.04 7.61 -10.97
N SER A 37 -11.17 6.99 -10.20
CA SER A 37 -11.43 6.61 -8.81
C SER A 37 -10.20 6.83 -7.96
N LEU A 38 -10.43 7.27 -6.72
CA LEU A 38 -9.40 7.37 -5.68
C LEU A 38 -9.83 6.53 -4.48
N THR A 39 -9.00 5.56 -4.14
CA THR A 39 -9.18 4.75 -2.93
C THR A 39 -8.15 5.13 -1.90
N VAL A 40 -8.56 5.39 -0.67
CA VAL A 40 -7.67 5.63 0.46
C VAL A 40 -7.99 4.63 1.56
N LEU A 41 -7.01 3.78 1.88
CA LEU A 41 -7.11 2.80 2.94
C LEU A 41 -6.22 3.21 4.10
N ASN A 42 -6.79 3.31 5.30
CA ASN A 42 -6.07 3.39 6.56
C ASN A 42 -5.94 1.99 7.14
N ARG A 43 -4.72 1.57 7.42
CA ARG A 43 -4.41 0.25 7.98
C ARG A 43 -3.67 0.41 9.29
N ASN A 44 -4.24 -0.08 10.37
CA ASN A 44 -3.53 -0.28 11.61
C ASN A 44 -3.10 -1.75 11.69
N PHE A 45 -1.81 -2.01 11.90
CA PHE A 45 -1.24 -3.33 11.84
C PHE A 45 -0.41 -3.61 13.09
N TYR A 46 -0.90 -4.51 13.92
CA TYR A 46 -0.17 -5.06 15.04
C TYR A 46 0.22 -6.49 14.74
N PHE A 47 1.48 -6.80 14.92
CA PHE A 47 2.04 -8.12 14.69
C PHE A 47 2.85 -8.56 15.91
N ASN A 48 2.54 -9.73 16.43
CA ASN A 48 3.32 -10.38 17.47
C ASN A 48 3.54 -11.84 17.07
N ARG A 49 4.77 -12.28 17.14
CA ARG A 49 5.15 -13.65 16.87
C ARG A 49 6.00 -14.19 17.99
N ASP A 50 5.50 -15.19 18.67
CA ASP A 50 6.19 -15.92 19.72
C ASP A 50 6.86 -17.16 19.15
N ASN A 51 8.18 -17.29 19.33
CA ASN A 51 9.01 -18.40 18.86
C ASN A 51 9.69 -19.10 20.03
N ARG A 52 9.06 -19.24 21.18
CA ARG A 52 9.64 -19.76 22.41
C ARG A 52 10.34 -21.10 22.24
N ASP A 53 9.81 -21.97 21.40
CA ASP A 53 10.34 -23.32 21.15
C ASP A 53 11.17 -23.39 19.85
N SER A 54 11.48 -22.26 19.25
CA SER A 54 12.25 -22.23 18.02
C SER A 54 13.75 -22.28 18.31
N THR A 55 14.44 -23.18 17.64
CA THR A 55 15.90 -23.21 17.61
C THR A 55 16.49 -22.11 16.72
N ALA A 56 15.65 -21.42 15.93
CA ALA A 56 16.06 -20.30 15.11
C ALA A 56 16.10 -19.02 15.97
N PRO A 57 17.26 -18.38 16.10
CA PRO A 57 17.35 -17.14 16.86
C PRO A 57 16.52 -16.05 16.17
N THR A 58 15.55 -15.50 16.91
CA THR A 58 14.90 -14.25 16.52
C THR A 58 15.84 -13.12 16.90
N TYR A 59 16.44 -12.49 15.91
CA TYR A 59 17.36 -11.40 16.17
C TYR A 59 16.60 -10.17 16.64
N ASN A 60 16.99 -9.67 17.80
CA ASN A 60 16.75 -8.31 18.19
C ASN A 60 17.86 -7.46 17.56
N SER A 61 17.51 -6.75 16.51
CA SER A 61 18.45 -5.96 15.74
C SER A 61 19.03 -4.81 16.55
N GLY A 62 20.26 -4.48 16.27
CA GLY A 62 21.00 -3.37 16.87
C GLY A 62 21.77 -3.74 18.15
N LYS A 63 21.34 -4.73 18.93
CA LYS A 63 21.99 -5.09 20.20
C LYS A 63 22.55 -6.53 20.23
N GLY A 64 22.42 -7.28 19.14
CA GLY A 64 22.94 -8.67 19.07
C GLY A 64 22.22 -9.65 20.00
N ASN A 65 21.13 -9.27 20.62
CA ASN A 65 20.36 -10.09 21.54
C ASN A 65 19.34 -10.92 20.76
N THR A 66 19.22 -12.19 21.10
CA THR A 66 18.14 -13.04 20.65
C THR A 66 17.04 -13.07 21.69
N ASN A 67 15.82 -12.78 21.28
CA ASN A 67 14.64 -13.01 22.09
C ASN A 67 13.71 -14.00 21.39
N GLY A 68 12.87 -14.67 22.14
CA GLY A 68 11.94 -15.69 21.62
C GLY A 68 10.76 -15.12 20.85
N TYR A 69 10.67 -13.81 20.60
CA TYR A 69 9.51 -13.19 19.96
C TYR A 69 9.90 -11.94 19.16
N SER A 70 9.04 -11.58 18.22
CA SER A 70 9.10 -10.31 17.49
C SER A 70 7.76 -9.62 17.56
N GLU A 71 7.78 -8.30 17.72
CA GLU A 71 6.60 -7.47 17.89
C GLU A 71 6.76 -6.17 17.10
N ALA A 72 5.71 -5.77 16.41
CA ALA A 72 5.66 -4.50 15.70
C ALA A 72 4.25 -3.95 15.67
N TRP A 73 4.12 -2.66 15.91
CA TRP A 73 2.88 -1.94 15.72
C TRP A 73 3.10 -0.78 14.77
N ALA A 74 2.36 -0.75 13.69
CA ALA A 74 2.53 0.20 12.63
C ALA A 74 1.20 0.65 12.04
N HIS A 75 1.21 1.84 11.44
CA HIS A 75 0.07 2.40 10.73
C HIS A 75 0.44 2.67 9.28
N ALA A 76 -0.49 2.47 8.37
CA ALA A 76 -0.30 2.80 6.96
C ALA A 76 -1.46 3.61 6.39
N ILE A 77 -1.11 4.50 5.47
CA ILE A 77 -2.05 5.16 4.57
C ILE A 77 -1.69 4.71 3.16
N ILE A 78 -2.66 4.11 2.47
CA ILE A 78 -2.50 3.54 1.14
C ILE A 78 -3.48 4.24 0.22
N SER A 79 -2.97 5.06 -0.70
CA SER A 79 -3.76 5.79 -1.68
C SER A 79 -3.53 5.21 -3.05
N LYS A 80 -4.60 4.86 -3.77
CA LYS A 80 -4.57 4.35 -5.15
C LYS A 80 -5.51 5.18 -6.01
N PHE A 81 -4.98 5.75 -7.06
CA PHE A 81 -5.72 6.48 -8.08
C PHE A 81 -5.75 5.66 -9.37
N ASN A 82 -6.94 5.51 -9.94
CA ASN A 82 -7.14 4.91 -11.25
C ASN A 82 -7.90 5.92 -12.11
N SER A 83 -7.33 6.39 -13.21
CA SER A 83 -8.07 7.24 -14.14
C SER A 83 -9.10 6.42 -14.92
N GLY A 84 -10.08 7.09 -15.51
CA GLY A 84 -10.80 6.54 -16.65
C GLY A 84 -9.90 6.49 -17.90
N PHE A 85 -10.54 6.37 -19.06
CA PHE A 85 -9.86 6.40 -20.36
C PHE A 85 -10.26 7.64 -21.15
N THR A 86 -9.36 8.13 -21.97
CA THR A 86 -9.72 9.13 -22.98
C THR A 86 -10.75 8.54 -23.94
N GLN A 87 -11.61 9.41 -24.50
CA GLN A 87 -12.60 9.00 -25.50
C GLN A 87 -11.92 8.64 -26.83
N GLY A 88 -12.51 7.72 -27.57
CA GLY A 88 -12.06 7.28 -28.88
C GLY A 88 -11.87 5.77 -28.96
N THR A 89 -11.55 5.27 -30.16
CA THR A 89 -11.31 3.83 -30.43
C THR A 89 -10.12 3.31 -29.62
N VAL A 90 -9.13 4.16 -29.35
CA VAL A 90 -8.00 3.89 -28.48
C VAL A 90 -8.13 4.81 -27.27
N GLY A 91 -8.33 4.24 -26.08
CA GLY A 91 -8.40 4.96 -24.83
C GLY A 91 -7.05 4.93 -24.11
N PHE A 92 -6.63 6.08 -23.58
CA PHE A 92 -5.44 6.21 -22.74
C PHE A 92 -5.83 6.54 -21.29
N GLY A 93 -5.11 5.97 -20.35
CA GLY A 93 -5.32 6.23 -18.93
C GLY A 93 -4.03 6.04 -18.13
N VAL A 94 -4.10 6.36 -16.85
CA VAL A 94 -3.00 6.20 -15.89
C VAL A 94 -3.52 5.66 -14.57
N ASP A 95 -2.70 4.84 -13.94
CA ASP A 95 -2.90 4.41 -12.57
C ASP A 95 -1.72 4.93 -11.74
N ALA A 96 -1.96 5.37 -10.52
CA ALA A 96 -0.92 5.85 -9.62
C ALA A 96 -1.19 5.41 -8.19
N PHE A 97 -0.16 5.28 -7.39
CA PHE A 97 -0.31 5.03 -5.97
C PHE A 97 0.76 5.74 -5.15
N ALA A 98 0.38 6.08 -3.92
CA ALA A 98 1.28 6.57 -2.90
C ALA A 98 0.91 5.89 -1.58
N MET A 99 1.90 5.33 -0.89
CA MET A 99 1.73 4.61 0.36
C MET A 99 2.78 5.05 1.35
N ILE A 100 2.39 5.20 2.60
CA ILE A 100 3.27 5.49 3.72
C ILE A 100 3.00 4.50 4.85
N GLY A 101 4.05 3.94 5.41
CA GLY A 101 4.01 3.16 6.64
C GLY A 101 4.74 3.91 7.74
N LEU A 102 4.13 4.00 8.91
CA LEU A 102 4.60 4.71 10.09
C LEU A 102 4.74 3.73 11.25
N LYS A 103 5.88 3.74 11.91
CA LYS A 103 6.10 2.99 13.13
C LYS A 103 5.34 3.65 14.28
N LEU A 104 4.54 2.88 15.00
CA LEU A 104 3.90 3.31 16.23
C LEU A 104 4.68 2.79 17.44
N ASP A 105 5.01 1.49 17.44
CA ASP A 105 5.82 0.87 18.49
C ASP A 105 6.50 -0.39 17.96
N THR A 106 7.68 -0.67 18.48
CA THR A 106 8.43 -1.89 18.20
C THR A 106 8.84 -2.63 19.48
N GLY A 107 8.22 -2.27 20.60
CA GLY A 107 8.50 -2.91 21.87
C GLY A 107 9.99 -2.87 22.25
N ASP A 108 10.65 -1.73 22.15
CA ASP A 108 12.06 -1.50 22.49
C ASP A 108 13.04 -2.39 21.70
N GLY A 109 12.90 -2.40 20.38
CA GLY A 109 13.79 -3.12 19.47
C GLY A 109 13.44 -4.60 19.25
N ARG A 110 12.22 -5.01 19.53
CA ARG A 110 11.72 -6.36 19.27
C ARG A 110 11.34 -6.60 17.81
N ASN A 111 11.19 -5.52 17.05
CA ASN A 111 11.05 -5.60 15.61
C ASN A 111 12.41 -5.43 14.97
N GLY A 112 12.84 -6.41 14.28
CA GLY A 112 14.07 -6.35 13.56
C GLY A 112 14.73 -7.71 13.59
N GLY A 113 15.47 -7.93 12.60
CA GLY A 113 16.09 -9.18 12.35
C GLY A 113 15.97 -9.53 10.89
N ARG A 114 16.77 -10.42 10.44
CA ARG A 114 16.79 -10.91 9.05
C ARG A 114 15.56 -11.78 8.71
N SER A 115 14.47 -11.61 9.44
CA SER A 115 13.26 -12.37 9.17
C SER A 115 12.48 -11.73 8.03
N SER A 116 12.15 -12.51 7.02
CA SER A 116 11.24 -12.12 5.95
C SER A 116 9.80 -11.78 6.42
N PHE A 117 9.60 -11.75 7.73
CA PHE A 117 8.32 -11.49 8.39
C PHE A 117 8.23 -10.11 9.03
N ASP A 118 9.22 -9.25 8.81
CA ASP A 118 9.22 -7.91 9.40
C ASP A 118 8.11 -7.05 8.80
N VAL A 119 7.41 -6.31 9.66
CA VAL A 119 6.34 -5.39 9.30
C VAL A 119 6.92 -4.09 8.76
N LEU A 120 8.05 -3.65 9.33
CA LEU A 120 8.77 -2.45 8.97
C LEU A 120 10.13 -2.79 8.39
N PRO A 121 10.59 -2.08 7.36
CA PRO A 121 11.97 -2.20 6.89
C PRO A 121 12.95 -1.87 8.01
N VAL A 122 14.11 -2.50 7.98
CA VAL A 122 15.19 -2.22 8.92
C VAL A 122 16.26 -1.35 8.24
N ASP A 123 16.94 -0.57 9.04
CA ASP A 123 18.08 0.22 8.61
C ASP A 123 19.38 -0.60 8.59
N ASN A 124 20.53 0.05 8.30
CA ASN A 124 21.84 -0.61 8.27
C ASN A 124 22.32 -1.10 9.64
N LYS A 125 21.71 -0.58 10.72
CA LYS A 125 21.98 -1.01 12.09
C LYS A 125 21.05 -2.13 12.53
N GLY A 126 20.08 -2.50 11.66
CA GLY A 126 19.09 -3.51 11.95
C GLY A 126 17.94 -3.00 12.81
N GLU A 127 17.77 -1.69 12.96
CA GLU A 127 16.66 -1.08 13.69
C GLU A 127 15.48 -0.82 12.74
N ALA A 128 14.25 -0.98 13.23
CA ALA A 128 13.06 -0.69 12.44
C ALA A 128 13.00 0.80 12.09
N ARG A 129 12.82 1.11 10.81
CA ARG A 129 12.65 2.47 10.34
C ARG A 129 11.38 3.08 10.89
N ASP A 130 11.43 4.38 11.22
CA ASP A 130 10.29 5.12 11.73
C ASP A 130 9.21 5.28 10.67
N GLU A 131 9.61 5.42 9.42
CA GLU A 131 8.73 5.55 8.27
C GLU A 131 9.32 4.91 7.01
N TYR A 132 8.46 4.55 6.08
CA TYR A 132 8.84 4.19 4.72
C TYR A 132 7.69 4.46 3.76
N THR A 133 8.05 4.78 2.52
CA THR A 133 7.10 5.14 1.47
C THR A 133 7.27 4.26 0.24
N LYS A 134 6.18 4.04 -0.46
CA LYS A 134 6.16 3.44 -1.80
C LYS A 134 5.31 4.32 -2.69
N VAL A 135 5.86 4.71 -3.83
CA VAL A 135 5.15 5.46 -4.87
C VAL A 135 5.39 4.77 -6.21
N GLY A 136 4.39 4.79 -7.05
CA GLY A 136 4.50 4.22 -8.38
C GLY A 136 3.27 4.50 -9.22
N GLY A 137 3.31 3.99 -10.44
CA GLY A 137 2.20 4.13 -11.36
C GLY A 137 2.41 3.38 -12.66
N ALA A 138 1.35 3.27 -13.43
CA ALA A 138 1.32 2.61 -14.72
C ALA A 138 0.56 3.45 -15.75
N ALA A 139 1.05 3.47 -16.98
CA ALA A 139 0.27 3.90 -18.13
C ALA A 139 -0.62 2.74 -18.58
N LYS A 140 -1.83 3.06 -19.03
CA LYS A 140 -2.76 2.06 -19.56
C LYS A 140 -3.37 2.50 -20.90
N VAL A 141 -3.54 1.52 -21.77
CA VAL A 141 -4.14 1.69 -23.09
C VAL A 141 -5.27 0.69 -23.21
N ARG A 142 -6.43 1.17 -23.63
CA ARG A 142 -7.59 0.32 -23.97
C ARG A 142 -7.78 0.31 -25.47
N LEU A 143 -7.90 -0.88 -26.04
CA LEU A 143 -8.27 -1.11 -27.42
C LEU A 143 -9.38 -2.17 -27.46
N PHE A 144 -10.59 -1.78 -27.82
CA PHE A 144 -11.80 -2.61 -27.67
C PHE A 144 -11.91 -3.17 -26.23
N ASP A 145 -11.99 -4.47 -26.07
CA ASP A 145 -12.12 -5.18 -24.79
C ASP A 145 -10.75 -5.51 -24.15
N THR A 146 -9.64 -5.04 -24.74
CA THR A 146 -8.30 -5.32 -24.25
C THR A 146 -7.67 -4.10 -23.60
N ILE A 147 -7.17 -4.27 -22.38
CA ILE A 147 -6.43 -3.25 -21.63
C ILE A 147 -5.00 -3.73 -21.44
N VAL A 148 -4.04 -2.90 -21.85
CA VAL A 148 -2.62 -3.10 -21.60
C VAL A 148 -2.16 -2.08 -20.60
N LYS A 149 -1.49 -2.51 -19.52
CA LYS A 149 -0.87 -1.64 -18.51
C LYS A 149 0.63 -1.85 -18.48
N VAL A 150 1.38 -0.77 -18.41
CA VAL A 150 2.85 -0.77 -18.35
C VAL A 150 3.30 0.11 -17.19
N GLY A 151 4.05 -0.45 -16.26
CA GLY A 151 4.55 0.28 -15.09
C GLY A 151 4.45 -0.53 -13.81
N ASP A 152 4.18 0.15 -12.70
CA ASP A 152 4.03 -0.50 -11.40
C ASP A 152 2.56 -0.91 -11.22
N VAL A 153 2.32 -2.23 -11.16
CA VAL A 153 1.00 -2.86 -11.16
C VAL A 153 0.80 -3.74 -9.93
N PHE A 154 -0.46 -4.04 -9.62
CA PHE A 154 -0.88 -4.99 -8.58
C PHE A 154 -1.58 -6.17 -9.24
N PRO A 155 -0.84 -7.15 -9.78
CA PRO A 155 -1.45 -8.30 -10.44
C PRO A 155 -2.26 -9.13 -9.44
N SER A 156 -3.35 -9.72 -9.95
CA SER A 156 -4.20 -10.66 -9.22
C SER A 156 -4.57 -11.80 -10.14
N THR A 157 -3.56 -12.56 -10.56
CA THR A 157 -3.73 -13.73 -11.43
C THR A 157 -3.40 -15.01 -10.67
N PRO A 158 -3.86 -16.20 -11.13
CA PRO A 158 -3.52 -17.46 -10.47
C PRO A 158 -2.01 -17.76 -10.39
N VAL A 159 -1.21 -17.16 -11.28
CA VAL A 159 0.23 -17.41 -11.38
C VAL A 159 1.03 -16.34 -10.63
N VAL A 160 0.58 -15.09 -10.70
CA VAL A 160 1.24 -13.95 -10.03
C VAL A 160 0.18 -13.11 -9.35
N ALA A 161 0.29 -12.98 -8.04
CA ALA A 161 -0.58 -12.13 -7.25
C ALA A 161 0.23 -11.22 -6.33
N SER A 162 -0.24 -9.99 -6.17
CA SER A 162 0.31 -9.06 -5.19
C SER A 162 0.02 -9.53 -3.78
N GLY A 163 1.05 -9.73 -2.97
CA GLY A 163 0.90 -10.01 -1.55
C GLY A 163 0.37 -8.79 -0.80
N ASP A 164 -0.65 -8.99 0.04
CA ASP A 164 -1.21 -7.94 0.91
C ASP A 164 -1.29 -8.39 2.38
N SER A 165 -0.38 -9.27 2.77
CA SER A 165 -0.28 -9.79 4.14
C SER A 165 0.62 -8.96 5.07
N ARG A 166 1.12 -7.82 4.59
CA ARG A 166 2.00 -6.91 5.32
C ARG A 166 1.40 -5.52 5.44
N LEU A 167 2.14 -4.61 6.06
CA LEU A 167 1.70 -3.22 6.26
C LEU A 167 1.38 -2.53 4.94
N LEU A 168 2.27 -2.63 3.96
CA LEU A 168 2.05 -2.12 2.59
C LEU A 168 2.01 -3.29 1.60
N PRO A 169 1.07 -3.29 0.63
CA PRO A 169 0.99 -4.32 -0.40
C PRO A 169 2.22 -4.33 -1.32
N GLU A 170 2.46 -5.48 -1.92
CA GLU A 170 3.49 -5.64 -2.93
C GLU A 170 3.02 -5.04 -4.26
N SER A 171 3.95 -4.39 -4.96
CA SER A 171 3.76 -3.91 -6.34
C SER A 171 4.84 -4.51 -7.22
N PHE A 172 4.51 -4.78 -8.46
CA PHE A 172 5.41 -5.35 -9.45
C PHE A 172 5.56 -4.40 -10.62
N ARG A 173 6.78 -4.26 -11.13
CA ARG A 173 7.01 -3.50 -12.35
C ARG A 173 6.97 -4.44 -13.55
N GLY A 174 6.10 -4.15 -14.50
CA GLY A 174 5.92 -5.03 -15.65
C GLY A 174 4.86 -4.55 -16.62
N VAL A 175 4.39 -5.49 -17.41
CA VAL A 175 3.29 -5.32 -18.37
C VAL A 175 2.20 -6.31 -18.01
N THR A 176 0.96 -5.84 -17.94
CA THR A 176 -0.23 -6.69 -17.87
C THR A 176 -1.12 -6.49 -19.09
N VAL A 177 -1.74 -7.57 -19.53
CA VAL A 177 -2.75 -7.56 -20.60
C VAL A 177 -4.00 -8.21 -20.02
N GLU A 178 -5.08 -7.46 -20.00
CA GLU A 178 -6.37 -7.88 -19.46
C GLU A 178 -7.40 -7.81 -20.59
N ASN A 179 -8.22 -8.83 -20.74
CA ASN A 179 -9.36 -8.85 -21.66
C ASN A 179 -10.63 -8.89 -20.81
N THR A 180 -11.54 -7.95 -21.03
CA THR A 180 -12.81 -7.78 -20.27
C THR A 180 -13.99 -8.42 -20.98
#